data_553014065b206c4a6016874f9fa86ae1
#
_entry.id   553014065b206c4a6016874f9fa86ae1
#
_cell.length_a   1.000
_cell.length_b   1.000
_cell.length_c   1.000
_cell.angle_alpha   90.00
_cell.angle_beta   90.00
_cell.angle_gamma   90.00
#
_symmetry.space_group_name_H-M   'P 1'
#
loop_
_entity.id
_entity.type
_entity.pdbx_description
1 polymer ?
#
loop_
_entity_poly.entity_id
_entity_poly.type
_entity_poly.pdbx_seq_one_letter_code
_entity_poly.pdbx_strand_id
1 'polypeptide(L)'
;MKQSAGTLLYRRQAGGLEVLLVHGSGGYNKHRPWSIPKGLPDEGEDLEAAARRETLEEAGVQAGPLTELGSISYVKSRKQVHCFAGPAPEDAQPHCASWEVDCAEFLPLAEARQRLHPDQLPFLDRLEEWLARGA
;
A
#
# COMPACT_ATOMS: atom_id res chain seq x y z
N MET A 1 15.21 14.72 -0.27
CA MET A 1 13.82 14.22 -0.18
C MET A 1 13.84 12.72 0.13
N LYS A 2 13.06 12.31 1.12
CA LYS A 2 12.96 10.88 1.47
C LYS A 2 12.06 10.18 0.47
N GLN A 3 12.51 9.05 -0.05
CA GLN A 3 11.75 8.26 -1.00
C GLN A 3 11.41 6.91 -0.39
N SER A 4 10.13 6.67 -0.18
CA SER A 4 9.61 5.39 0.28
C SER A 4 9.05 4.62 -0.92
N ALA A 5 8.93 3.32 -0.75
CA ALA A 5 8.30 2.47 -1.76
C ALA A 5 7.35 1.51 -1.07
N GLY A 6 6.22 1.26 -1.70
CA GLY A 6 5.23 0.36 -1.18
C GLY A 6 4.41 -0.30 -2.26
N THR A 7 3.51 -1.18 -1.84
CA THR A 7 2.64 -1.89 -2.78
C THR A 7 1.19 -1.56 -2.56
N LEU A 8 0.43 -1.58 -3.65
CA LEU A 8 -1.03 -1.51 -3.62
C LEU A 8 -1.54 -2.83 -4.21
N LEU A 9 -1.72 -3.81 -3.33
CA LEU A 9 -2.21 -5.12 -3.73
C LEU A 9 -3.72 -5.12 -3.72
N TYR A 10 -4.33 -5.66 -4.75
CA TYR A 10 -5.77 -5.70 -4.89
C TYR A 10 -6.28 -7.12 -5.05
N ARG A 11 -7.55 -7.31 -4.76
CA ARG A 11 -8.26 -8.55 -5.05
C ARG A 11 -9.70 -8.22 -5.41
N ARG A 12 -10.33 -9.12 -6.16
CA ARG A 12 -11.74 -8.98 -6.50
C ARG A 12 -12.55 -9.94 -5.66
N GLN A 13 -13.57 -9.42 -5.02
CA GLN A 13 -14.51 -10.19 -4.21
C GLN A 13 -15.92 -9.98 -4.77
N ALA A 14 -16.90 -10.72 -4.25
CA ALA A 14 -18.27 -10.63 -4.72
C ALA A 14 -18.82 -9.19 -4.69
N GLY A 15 -18.36 -8.37 -3.74
CA GLY A 15 -18.78 -6.98 -3.61
C GLY A 15 -17.94 -5.98 -4.39
N GLY A 16 -16.95 -6.41 -5.16
CA GLY A 16 -16.11 -5.54 -5.97
C GLY A 16 -14.63 -5.61 -5.62
N LEU A 17 -13.93 -4.51 -5.89
CA LEU A 17 -12.48 -4.41 -5.71
C LEU A 17 -12.13 -4.07 -4.27
N GLU A 18 -11.13 -4.79 -3.74
CA GLU A 18 -10.56 -4.51 -2.42
C GLU A 18 -9.07 -4.29 -2.54
N VAL A 19 -8.52 -3.46 -1.66
CA VAL A 19 -7.08 -3.17 -1.62
C VAL A 19 -6.52 -3.40 -0.22
N LEU A 20 -5.27 -3.84 -0.15
CA LEU A 20 -4.58 -4.11 1.11
C LEU A 20 -3.96 -2.83 1.65
N LEU A 21 -4.39 -2.42 2.84
CA LEU A 21 -3.87 -1.25 3.52
C LEU A 21 -3.46 -1.62 4.95
N VAL A 22 -2.61 -0.78 5.55
CA VAL A 22 -2.15 -0.95 6.92
C VAL A 22 -2.41 0.32 7.72
N HIS A 23 -2.50 0.17 9.04
CA HIS A 23 -2.66 1.27 9.97
C HIS A 23 -1.53 1.23 11.00
N GLY A 24 -0.90 2.38 11.23
CA GLY A 24 0.20 2.49 12.19
C GLY A 24 -0.26 2.29 13.62
N SER A 25 0.56 1.58 14.41
CA SER A 25 0.24 1.24 15.78
C SER A 25 0.51 2.39 16.77
N GLY A 26 0.01 2.21 17.99
CA GLY A 26 0.24 3.12 19.09
C GLY A 26 -0.83 4.18 19.25
N GLY A 27 -1.00 4.67 20.48
CA GLY A 27 -2.04 5.65 20.80
C GLY A 27 -1.89 6.95 20.03
N TYR A 28 -0.65 7.35 19.74
CA TYR A 28 -0.37 8.54 18.94
C TYR A 28 -0.94 8.42 17.54
N ASN A 29 -0.98 7.20 16.98
CA ASN A 29 -1.44 6.95 15.62
C ASN A 29 -2.91 6.54 15.52
N LYS A 30 -3.64 6.54 16.64
CA LYS A 30 -5.02 6.05 16.70
C LYS A 30 -5.94 6.67 15.64
N HIS A 31 -5.78 7.97 15.40
CA HIS A 31 -6.62 8.70 14.44
C HIS A 31 -5.91 9.00 13.13
N ARG A 32 -4.75 8.40 12.92
CA ARG A 32 -4.02 8.61 11.67
C ARG A 32 -4.68 7.84 10.54
N PRO A 33 -4.54 8.35 9.30
CA PRO A 33 -5.07 7.60 8.15
C PRO A 33 -4.31 6.31 7.92
N TRP A 34 -4.96 5.42 7.21
CA TRP A 34 -4.34 4.20 6.71
C TRP A 34 -3.39 4.52 5.56
N SER A 35 -2.55 3.59 5.23
CA SER A 35 -1.52 3.75 4.19
C SER A 35 -1.33 2.44 3.44
N ILE A 36 -0.77 2.53 2.23
CA ILE A 36 -0.20 1.33 1.61
C ILE A 36 0.97 0.87 2.47
N PRO A 37 1.23 -0.46 2.54
CA PRO A 37 2.45 -0.93 3.22
C PRO A 37 3.66 -0.36 2.49
N LYS A 38 4.54 0.34 3.20
CA LYS A 38 5.66 1.05 2.59
C LYS A 38 6.75 1.34 3.59
N GLY A 39 7.92 1.64 3.07
CA GLY A 39 9.02 2.09 3.90
C GLY A 39 10.21 2.54 3.06
N LEU A 40 11.27 2.92 3.73
CA LEU A 40 12.48 3.41 3.08
C LEU A 40 13.30 2.24 2.54
N PRO A 41 13.88 2.38 1.33
CA PRO A 41 14.79 1.37 0.82
C PRO A 41 16.04 1.26 1.71
N ASP A 42 16.58 0.06 1.82
CA ASP A 42 17.87 -0.15 2.43
C ASP A 42 18.96 0.29 1.42
N GLU A 43 20.17 0.48 1.91
CA GLU A 43 21.28 0.86 1.05
C GLU A 43 21.47 -0.17 -0.08
N GLY A 44 21.47 0.31 -1.32
CA GLY A 44 21.63 -0.53 -2.49
C GLY A 44 20.38 -1.27 -2.94
N GLU A 45 19.27 -1.08 -2.24
CA GLU A 45 18.02 -1.74 -2.58
C GLU A 45 17.22 -0.89 -3.57
N ASP A 46 16.71 -1.50 -4.65
CA ASP A 46 15.86 -0.75 -5.56
C ASP A 46 14.45 -0.58 -4.98
N LEU A 47 13.69 0.33 -5.59
CA LEU A 47 12.37 0.70 -5.06
C LEU A 47 11.37 -0.47 -5.05
N GLU A 48 11.37 -1.29 -6.09
CA GLU A 48 10.45 -2.43 -6.12
C GLU A 48 10.82 -3.45 -5.04
N ALA A 49 12.10 -3.74 -4.87
CA ALA A 49 12.55 -4.66 -3.82
C ALA A 49 12.17 -4.14 -2.45
N ALA A 50 12.33 -2.83 -2.22
CA ALA A 50 11.92 -2.21 -0.97
C ALA A 50 10.42 -2.35 -0.74
N ALA A 51 9.61 -2.11 -1.77
CA ALA A 51 8.18 -2.23 -1.69
C ALA A 51 7.75 -3.65 -1.30
N ARG A 52 8.37 -4.66 -1.90
CA ARG A 52 8.10 -6.06 -1.61
C ARG A 52 8.46 -6.41 -0.18
N ARG A 53 9.64 -5.99 0.26
CA ARG A 53 10.13 -6.27 1.61
C ARG A 53 9.24 -5.61 2.66
N GLU A 54 8.89 -4.34 2.47
CA GLU A 54 8.05 -3.62 3.42
C GLU A 54 6.65 -4.23 3.52
N THR A 55 6.10 -4.70 2.42
CA THR A 55 4.79 -5.36 2.42
C THR A 55 4.82 -6.65 3.24
N LEU A 56 5.88 -7.43 3.09
CA LEU A 56 6.05 -8.64 3.87
C LEU A 56 6.24 -8.31 5.35
N GLU A 57 7.06 -7.30 5.66
CA GLU A 57 7.31 -6.90 7.06
C GLU A 57 6.07 -6.36 7.75
N GLU A 58 5.26 -5.54 7.07
CA GLU A 58 4.13 -4.87 7.70
C GLU A 58 2.84 -5.68 7.65
N ALA A 59 2.58 -6.37 6.56
CA ALA A 59 1.32 -7.05 6.34
C ALA A 59 1.42 -8.59 6.26
N GLY A 60 2.63 -9.12 6.26
CA GLY A 60 2.83 -10.56 6.19
C GLY A 60 2.49 -11.18 4.84
N VAL A 61 2.41 -10.37 3.78
CA VAL A 61 2.04 -10.85 2.45
C VAL A 61 3.22 -10.72 1.50
N GLN A 62 3.51 -11.78 0.78
CA GLN A 62 4.55 -11.78 -0.24
C GLN A 62 3.91 -11.42 -1.57
N ALA A 63 4.32 -10.27 -2.14
CA ALA A 63 3.75 -9.78 -3.40
C ALA A 63 4.12 -10.68 -4.57
N GLY A 64 3.18 -10.85 -5.49
CA GLY A 64 3.42 -11.49 -6.78
C GLY A 64 3.85 -10.46 -7.83
N PRO A 65 3.38 -10.60 -9.08
CA PRO A 65 3.74 -9.64 -10.14
C PRO A 65 3.28 -8.23 -9.80
N LEU A 66 4.15 -7.24 -10.06
CA LEU A 66 3.88 -5.83 -9.77
C LEU A 66 4.11 -4.98 -11.01
N THR A 67 3.32 -3.90 -11.10
CA THR A 67 3.45 -2.88 -12.13
C THR A 67 3.59 -1.52 -11.45
N GLU A 68 4.52 -0.70 -11.91
CA GLU A 68 4.74 0.61 -11.33
C GLU A 68 3.59 1.56 -11.64
N LEU A 69 3.02 2.17 -10.60
CA LEU A 69 1.98 3.20 -10.74
C LEU A 69 2.55 4.61 -10.56
N GLY A 70 3.88 4.73 -10.46
CA GLY A 70 4.52 6.03 -10.28
C GLY A 70 4.59 6.45 -8.83
N SER A 71 4.70 7.75 -8.59
CA SER A 71 4.91 8.29 -7.26
C SER A 71 4.01 9.47 -6.98
N ILE A 72 3.90 9.80 -5.70
CA ILE A 72 3.27 11.05 -5.24
C ILE A 72 4.23 11.72 -4.25
N SER A 73 4.07 13.02 -4.08
CA SER A 73 4.80 13.77 -3.06
C SER A 73 3.80 14.23 -1.99
N TYR A 74 4.21 14.14 -0.73
CA TYR A 74 3.37 14.62 0.36
C TYR A 74 3.35 16.14 0.38
N VAL A 75 2.18 16.70 0.62
CA VAL A 75 2.00 18.15 0.61
C VAL A 75 2.74 18.82 1.77
N LYS A 76 2.70 18.21 2.97
CA LYS A 76 3.22 18.84 4.19
C LYS A 76 4.58 18.31 4.61
N SER A 77 5.25 17.52 3.80
CA SER A 77 6.56 16.99 4.16
C SER A 77 7.38 16.73 2.90
N ARG A 78 8.69 16.55 3.11
CA ARG A 78 9.60 16.25 1.99
C ARG A 78 9.69 14.75 1.76
N LYS A 79 8.53 14.13 1.55
CA LYS A 79 8.46 12.69 1.30
C LYS A 79 7.85 12.42 -0.06
N GLN A 80 8.42 11.45 -0.75
CA GLN A 80 7.90 10.94 -2.00
C GLN A 80 7.64 9.45 -1.79
N VAL A 81 6.49 8.97 -2.27
CA VAL A 81 6.13 7.57 -2.15
C VAL A 81 5.95 6.99 -3.54
N HIS A 82 6.65 5.91 -3.81
CA HIS A 82 6.52 5.15 -5.06
C HIS A 82 5.60 3.96 -4.81
N CYS A 83 4.69 3.70 -5.74
CA CYS A 83 3.70 2.66 -5.61
C CYS A 83 3.81 1.62 -6.72
N PHE A 84 3.80 0.36 -6.32
CA PHE A 84 3.80 -0.79 -7.25
C PHE A 84 2.52 -1.58 -6.99
N ALA A 85 1.73 -1.81 -8.02
CA ALA A 85 0.43 -2.46 -7.88
C ALA A 85 0.42 -3.84 -8.53
N GLY A 86 -0.38 -4.72 -7.99
CA GLY A 86 -0.57 -6.04 -8.56
C GLY A 86 -1.65 -6.81 -7.81
N PRO A 87 -2.07 -7.94 -8.39
CA PRO A 87 -3.05 -8.79 -7.72
C PRO A 87 -2.44 -9.41 -6.46
N ALA A 88 -3.19 -9.44 -5.38
CA ALA A 88 -2.77 -10.14 -4.19
C ALA A 88 -2.73 -11.64 -4.47
N PRO A 89 -1.76 -12.38 -3.88
CA PRO A 89 -1.79 -13.84 -3.98
C PRO A 89 -3.12 -14.38 -3.48
N GLU A 90 -3.61 -15.46 -4.09
CA GLU A 90 -4.92 -16.03 -3.72
C GLU A 90 -4.97 -16.49 -2.28
N ASP A 91 -3.84 -16.93 -1.74
CA ASP A 91 -3.71 -17.40 -0.36
C ASP A 91 -3.30 -16.30 0.61
N ALA A 92 -3.32 -15.04 0.20
CA ALA A 92 -2.90 -13.93 1.06
C ALA A 92 -3.77 -13.83 2.31
N GLN A 93 -3.11 -13.84 3.46
CA GLN A 93 -3.76 -13.66 4.77
C GLN A 93 -3.04 -12.56 5.51
N PRO A 94 -3.39 -11.29 5.21
CA PRO A 94 -2.70 -10.17 5.84
C PRO A 94 -2.92 -10.16 7.35
N HIS A 95 -1.87 -9.77 8.06
CA HIS A 95 -1.89 -9.66 9.52
C HIS A 95 -0.86 -8.64 9.96
N CYS A 96 -0.97 -8.17 11.19
CA CYS A 96 -0.01 -7.23 11.76
C CYS A 96 1.31 -7.98 11.99
N ALA A 97 2.22 -7.90 11.03
CA ALA A 97 3.48 -8.63 11.08
C ALA A 97 4.61 -7.83 11.71
N SER A 98 4.37 -6.54 12.03
CA SER A 98 5.36 -5.64 12.61
C SER A 98 4.73 -4.90 13.79
N TRP A 99 5.54 -4.58 14.80
CA TRP A 99 5.08 -3.79 15.94
C TRP A 99 4.66 -2.36 15.51
N GLU A 100 5.09 -1.92 14.34
CA GLU A 100 4.76 -0.60 13.82
C GLU A 100 3.33 -0.51 13.26
N VAL A 101 2.66 -1.65 13.11
CA VAL A 101 1.35 -1.76 12.46
C VAL A 101 0.38 -2.46 13.40
N ASP A 102 -0.78 -1.87 13.63
CA ASP A 102 -1.81 -2.50 14.46
C ASP A 102 -2.93 -3.14 13.64
N CYS A 103 -2.96 -2.91 12.35
CA CYS A 103 -3.96 -3.52 11.47
C CYS A 103 -3.45 -3.62 10.04
N ALA A 104 -3.72 -4.75 9.40
CA ALA A 104 -3.43 -4.98 7.99
C ALA A 104 -4.62 -5.73 7.41
N GLU A 105 -5.37 -5.09 6.50
CA GLU A 105 -6.62 -5.64 6.00
C GLU A 105 -6.85 -5.26 4.54
N PHE A 106 -7.61 -6.11 3.85
CA PHE A 106 -8.20 -5.72 2.58
C PHE A 106 -9.45 -4.88 2.88
N LEU A 107 -9.52 -3.69 2.29
CA LEU A 107 -10.67 -2.81 2.43
C LEU A 107 -11.37 -2.66 1.09
N PRO A 108 -12.71 -2.63 1.07
CA PRO A 108 -13.44 -2.27 -0.15
C PRO A 108 -12.99 -0.90 -0.64
N LEU A 109 -12.97 -0.70 -1.95
CA LEU A 109 -12.44 0.52 -2.54
C LEU A 109 -13.09 1.78 -1.96
N ALA A 110 -14.40 1.79 -1.76
CA ALA A 110 -15.10 2.95 -1.19
C ALA A 110 -14.59 3.28 0.21
N GLU A 111 -14.37 2.25 1.04
CA GLU A 111 -13.84 2.45 2.38
C GLU A 111 -12.38 2.88 2.35
N ALA A 112 -11.60 2.29 1.43
CA ALA A 112 -10.20 2.69 1.25
C ALA A 112 -10.08 4.17 0.91
N ARG A 113 -10.99 4.71 0.08
CA ARG A 113 -10.98 6.14 -0.26
C ARG A 113 -11.23 7.03 0.95
N GLN A 114 -11.98 6.54 1.93
CA GLN A 114 -12.28 7.31 3.14
C GLN A 114 -11.15 7.24 4.16
N ARG A 115 -10.40 6.16 4.18
CA ARG A 115 -9.42 5.88 5.24
C ARG A 115 -7.97 6.13 4.84
N LEU A 116 -7.67 6.05 3.56
CA LEU A 116 -6.31 6.22 3.06
C LEU A 116 -5.83 7.65 3.25
N HIS A 117 -4.53 7.80 3.55
CA HIS A 117 -3.90 9.10 3.62
C HIS A 117 -4.26 9.91 2.37
N PRO A 118 -4.74 11.17 2.53
CA PRO A 118 -5.22 11.95 1.38
C PRO A 118 -4.21 12.08 0.25
N ASP A 119 -2.92 12.22 0.57
CA ASP A 119 -1.88 12.37 -0.45
C ASP A 119 -1.65 11.08 -1.24
N GLN A 120 -2.14 9.94 -0.75
CA GLN A 120 -2.04 8.66 -1.45
C GLN A 120 -3.28 8.34 -2.30
N LEU A 121 -4.34 9.12 -2.19
CA LEU A 121 -5.57 8.88 -2.96
C LEU A 121 -5.34 8.75 -4.46
N PRO A 122 -4.41 9.52 -5.08
CA PRO A 122 -4.14 9.34 -6.51
C PRO A 122 -3.74 7.91 -6.89
N PHE A 123 -3.16 7.14 -5.97
CA PHE A 123 -2.82 5.74 -6.27
C PHE A 123 -4.07 4.90 -6.54
N LEU A 124 -5.17 5.16 -5.84
CA LEU A 124 -6.41 4.43 -6.08
C LEU A 124 -6.98 4.77 -7.47
N ASP A 125 -6.90 6.04 -7.87
CA ASP A 125 -7.33 6.46 -9.19
C ASP A 125 -6.48 5.80 -10.29
N ARG A 126 -5.16 5.77 -10.08
CA ARG A 126 -4.23 5.15 -11.03
C ARG A 126 -4.47 3.65 -11.13
N LEU A 127 -4.78 2.99 -10.01
CA LEU A 127 -5.12 1.56 -9.99
C LEU A 127 -6.36 1.30 -10.84
N GLU A 128 -7.42 2.09 -10.61
CA GLU A 128 -8.66 1.92 -11.36
C GLU A 128 -8.45 2.14 -12.86
N GLU A 129 -7.71 3.18 -13.23
CA GLU A 129 -7.40 3.45 -14.64
C GLU A 129 -6.62 2.32 -15.28
N TRP A 130 -5.63 1.80 -14.56
CA TRP A 130 -4.80 0.70 -15.05
C TRP A 130 -5.63 -0.55 -15.25
N LEU A 131 -6.49 -0.90 -14.29
CA LEU A 131 -7.36 -2.06 -14.41
C LEU A 131 -8.40 -1.90 -15.52
N ALA A 132 -8.90 -0.67 -15.73
CA ALA A 132 -9.86 -0.39 -16.80
C ALA A 132 -9.24 -0.56 -18.18
N ARG A 133 -7.92 -0.46 -18.31
CA ARG A 133 -7.22 -0.69 -19.58
C ARG A 133 -6.91 -2.18 -19.82
N GLY A 134 -7.46 -3.06 -19.00
CA GLY A 134 -7.31 -4.50 -19.18
C GLY A 134 -6.05 -5.11 -18.60
N ALA A 135 -5.46 -4.40 -17.67
CA ALA A 135 -4.25 -4.91 -17.02
C ALA A 135 -4.58 -6.02 -16.00
#